data_e2cf02d48daceb71a1b4c186bc2a5e27
#
_entry.id   e2cf02d48daceb71a1b4c186bc2a5e27
#
_cell.length_a   1.000
_cell.length_b   1.000
_cell.length_c   1.000
_cell.angle_alpha   90.00
_cell.angle_beta   90.00
_cell.angle_gamma   90.00
#
_symmetry.space_group_name_H-M   'P 1'
#
loop_
_entity.id
_entity.type
_entity.pdbx_description
1 polymer ?
#
loop_
_entity_poly.entity_id
_entity_poly.type
_entity_poly.pdbx_seq_one_letter_code
_entity_poly.pdbx_strand_id
1 'polypeptide(L)'
;DAAVRRRRADLEERLPFEEVTAPDVWERIAALPADADTSVRASLPASGRLETYPGSAVWYPGLETIHVLDEQNEDQLSAFRVLVEQRGGAVVIERAPLELKRALGAWGTPRLPAAVARGLKARFDPRAVLAPGRMPFS
;
A
#
# COMPACT_ATOMS: atom_id res chain seq x y z
N ASP A 1 12.72 25.23 9.58
CA ASP A 1 11.50 25.13 10.39
C ASP A 1 11.76 24.28 11.62
N ALA A 2 11.27 24.71 12.80
CA ALA A 2 11.49 24.03 14.08
C ALA A 2 10.82 22.65 14.12
N ALA A 3 9.66 22.47 13.47
CA ALA A 3 8.95 21.20 13.39
C ALA A 3 9.75 20.15 12.59
N VAL A 4 10.36 20.57 11.49
CA VAL A 4 11.21 19.68 10.67
C VAL A 4 12.44 19.23 11.46
N ARG A 5 13.10 20.15 12.16
CA ARG A 5 14.27 19.81 13.00
C ARG A 5 13.91 18.83 14.12
N ARG A 6 12.76 19.04 14.79
CA ARG A 6 12.28 18.11 15.82
C ARG A 6 12.01 16.73 15.25
N ARG A 7 11.29 16.66 14.13
CA ARG A 7 10.98 15.38 13.49
C ARG A 7 12.23 14.65 13.01
N ARG A 8 13.21 15.38 12.50
CA ARG A 8 14.51 14.82 12.14
C ARG A 8 15.21 14.20 13.36
N ALA A 9 15.30 14.93 14.47
CA ALA A 9 15.91 14.43 15.71
C ALA A 9 15.20 13.17 16.24
N ASP A 10 13.86 13.14 16.20
CA ASP A 10 13.07 11.95 16.57
C ASP A 10 13.36 10.73 15.69
N LEU A 11 13.64 10.94 14.40
CA LEU A 11 13.99 9.87 13.47
C LEU A 11 15.43 9.38 13.70
N GLU A 12 16.38 10.31 13.88
CA GLU A 12 17.80 10.00 14.16
C GLU A 12 17.97 9.16 15.42
N GLU A 13 17.12 9.38 16.43
CA GLU A 13 17.14 8.59 17.66
C GLU A 13 16.65 7.13 17.46
N ARG A 14 15.79 6.91 16.45
CA ARG A 14 15.10 5.63 16.25
C ARG A 14 15.69 4.75 15.18
N LEU A 15 16.27 5.33 14.16
CA LEU A 15 16.74 4.63 12.95
C LEU A 15 17.98 5.33 12.39
N PRO A 16 19.02 4.57 12.02
CA PRO A 16 20.08 5.13 11.19
C PRO A 16 19.48 5.48 9.81
N PHE A 17 19.63 6.72 9.40
CA PHE A 17 19.22 7.14 8.06
C PHE A 17 20.21 8.14 7.46
N GLU A 18 20.25 8.19 6.15
CA GLU A 18 21.00 9.17 5.38
C GLU A 18 20.03 10.18 4.76
N GLU A 19 20.36 11.46 4.86
CA GLU A 19 19.60 12.52 4.20
C GLU A 19 19.94 12.55 2.72
N VAL A 20 18.97 12.27 1.86
CA VAL A 20 19.13 12.39 0.41
C VAL A 20 18.69 13.77 -0.04
N THR A 21 19.61 14.54 -0.59
CA THR A 21 19.39 15.94 -1.06
C THR A 21 19.35 16.06 -2.58
N ALA A 22 19.36 14.92 -3.30
CA ALA A 22 19.26 14.93 -4.77
C ALA A 22 17.94 15.56 -5.21
N PRO A 23 17.97 16.53 -6.17
CA PRO A 23 16.76 17.28 -6.54
C PRO A 23 15.69 16.41 -7.20
N ASP A 24 16.06 15.30 -7.83
CA ASP A 24 15.19 14.34 -8.51
C ASP A 24 14.69 13.18 -7.62
N VAL A 25 15.06 13.18 -6.35
CA VAL A 25 14.77 12.03 -5.46
C VAL A 25 13.27 11.73 -5.38
N TRP A 26 12.43 12.74 -5.31
CA TRP A 26 10.97 12.56 -5.21
C TRP A 26 10.36 12.05 -6.50
N GLU A 27 10.86 12.48 -7.66
CA GLU A 27 10.43 11.97 -8.97
C GLU A 27 10.80 10.50 -9.12
N ARG A 28 12.01 10.13 -8.73
CA ARG A 28 12.47 8.74 -8.74
C ARG A 28 11.65 7.86 -7.80
N ILE A 29 11.40 8.29 -6.56
CA ILE A 29 10.56 7.54 -5.61
C ILE A 29 9.14 7.38 -6.14
N ALA A 30 8.56 8.43 -6.73
CA ALA A 30 7.21 8.37 -7.29
C ALA A 30 7.11 7.45 -8.52
N ALA A 31 8.19 7.29 -9.29
CA ALA A 31 8.24 6.41 -10.45
C ALA A 31 8.37 4.92 -10.09
N LEU A 32 8.98 4.58 -8.94
CA LEU A 32 9.25 3.19 -8.56
C LEU A 32 8.04 2.24 -8.67
N PRO A 33 6.82 2.59 -8.17
CA PRO A 33 5.66 1.70 -8.30
C PRO A 33 5.17 1.53 -9.72
N ALA A 34 5.43 2.50 -10.60
CA ALA A 34 5.03 2.45 -12.00
C ALA A 34 6.00 1.61 -12.85
N ASP A 35 7.27 1.56 -12.47
CA ASP A 35 8.33 0.86 -13.18
C ASP A 35 8.46 -0.61 -12.75
N ALA A 36 7.96 -0.96 -11.57
CA ALA A 36 8.00 -2.32 -11.05
C ALA A 36 7.02 -3.26 -11.76
N ASP A 37 7.39 -4.51 -11.98
CA ASP A 37 6.50 -5.55 -12.53
C ASP A 37 5.36 -5.89 -11.57
N THR A 38 5.66 -5.87 -10.27
CA THR A 38 4.66 -5.99 -9.22
C THR A 38 4.78 -4.80 -8.26
N SER A 39 3.65 -4.19 -7.96
CA SER A 39 3.52 -3.13 -6.97
C SER A 39 2.33 -3.41 -6.07
N VAL A 40 2.61 -3.52 -4.78
CA VAL A 40 1.63 -3.84 -3.75
C VAL A 40 1.67 -2.76 -2.69
N ARG A 41 0.53 -2.12 -2.46
CA ARG A 41 0.40 -1.12 -1.41
C ARG A 41 -0.20 -1.73 -0.15
N ALA A 42 0.53 -1.64 0.95
CA ALA A 42 0.05 -1.95 2.29
C ALA A 42 -0.19 -0.66 3.07
N SER A 43 -1.34 -0.56 3.72
CA SER A 43 -1.66 0.52 4.66
C SER A 43 -1.83 -0.08 6.04
N LEU A 44 -1.18 0.50 7.04
CA LEU A 44 -1.16 0.00 8.42
C LEU A 44 -1.76 1.05 9.36
N PRO A 45 -2.35 0.65 10.48
CA PRO A 45 -2.63 1.61 11.56
C PRO A 45 -1.31 2.09 12.18
N ALA A 46 -1.32 3.24 12.85
CA ALA A 46 -0.13 3.83 13.48
C ALA A 46 0.60 2.89 14.46
N SER A 47 -0.11 1.93 15.03
CA SER A 47 0.44 0.88 15.90
C SER A 47 0.94 -0.36 15.14
N GLY A 48 0.66 -0.46 13.85
CA GLY A 48 0.91 -1.66 13.04
C GLY A 48 2.23 -1.60 12.28
N ARG A 49 3.36 -1.69 13.00
CA ARG A 49 4.67 -1.75 12.37
C ARG A 49 4.96 -3.12 11.79
N LEU A 50 5.53 -3.17 10.57
CA LEU A 50 6.13 -4.37 10.00
C LEU A 50 7.64 -4.35 10.25
N GLU A 51 8.16 -5.50 10.66
CA GLU A 51 9.62 -5.71 10.82
C GLU A 51 10.25 -6.24 9.55
N THR A 52 9.45 -6.92 8.73
CA THR A 52 9.88 -7.53 7.47
C THR A 52 8.81 -7.37 6.40
N TYR A 53 9.24 -7.29 5.15
CA TYR A 53 8.40 -7.29 3.95
C TYR A 53 9.14 -8.00 2.81
N PRO A 54 8.43 -8.61 1.86
CA PRO A 54 9.06 -9.29 0.74
C PRO A 54 9.66 -8.27 -0.24
N GLY A 55 10.88 -8.54 -0.73
CA GLY A 55 11.53 -7.73 -1.77
C GLY A 55 11.92 -6.32 -1.34
N SER A 56 12.05 -5.42 -2.31
CA SER A 56 12.32 -4.00 -2.08
C SER A 56 11.05 -3.27 -1.65
N ALA A 57 11.18 -2.25 -0.81
CA ALA A 57 10.04 -1.48 -0.37
C ALA A 57 10.34 0.02 -0.24
N VAL A 58 9.30 0.82 -0.47
CA VAL A 58 9.26 2.24 -0.16
C VAL A 58 8.26 2.47 0.96
N TRP A 59 8.73 2.98 2.07
CA TRP A 59 7.90 3.27 3.23
C TRP A 59 7.66 4.78 3.37
N TYR A 60 6.40 5.15 3.55
CA TYR A 60 5.96 6.51 3.83
C TYR A 60 5.50 6.61 5.29
N PRO A 61 6.41 6.90 6.24
CA PRO A 61 6.11 6.82 7.67
C PRO A 61 5.02 7.79 8.14
N GLY A 62 4.84 8.92 7.44
CA GLY A 62 3.78 9.89 7.75
C GLY A 62 2.38 9.45 7.29
N LEU A 63 2.29 8.46 6.40
CA LEU A 63 1.04 7.91 5.85
C LEU A 63 0.80 6.48 6.32
N GLU A 64 1.72 5.89 7.06
CA GLU A 64 1.72 4.47 7.45
C GLU A 64 1.47 3.55 6.24
N THR A 65 2.10 3.89 5.11
CA THR A 65 1.92 3.20 3.84
C THR A 65 3.26 2.66 3.36
N ILE A 66 3.25 1.41 2.93
CA ILE A 66 4.41 0.73 2.36
C ILE A 66 4.04 0.28 0.95
N HIS A 67 4.87 0.60 -0.03
CA HIS A 67 4.83 -0.02 -1.34
C HIS A 67 5.92 -1.09 -1.40
N VAL A 68 5.50 -2.33 -1.59
CA VAL A 68 6.38 -3.47 -1.85
C VAL A 68 6.47 -3.64 -3.36
N LEU A 69 7.69 -3.71 -3.85
CA LEU A 69 8.04 -3.73 -5.26
C LEU A 69 8.76 -5.04 -5.60
N ASP A 70 9.11 -5.20 -6.86
CA ASP A 70 9.79 -6.35 -7.43
C ASP A 70 8.86 -7.55 -7.71
N GLU A 71 9.42 -8.54 -8.35
CA GLU A 71 8.73 -9.77 -8.69
C GLU A 71 8.36 -10.55 -7.42
N GLN A 72 7.08 -10.80 -7.23
CA GLN A 72 6.54 -11.54 -6.11
C GLN A 72 5.73 -12.73 -6.63
N ASN A 73 5.85 -13.86 -5.95
CA ASN A 73 4.99 -15.02 -6.22
C ASN A 73 3.72 -14.99 -5.36
N GLU A 74 2.78 -15.89 -5.67
CA GLU A 74 1.49 -15.99 -4.99
C GLU A 74 1.62 -16.24 -3.49
N ASP A 75 2.51 -17.16 -3.09
CA ASP A 75 2.72 -17.52 -1.68
C ASP A 75 3.26 -16.33 -0.87
N GLN A 76 4.24 -15.60 -1.41
CA GLN A 76 4.81 -14.43 -0.77
C GLN A 76 3.77 -13.33 -0.57
N LEU A 77 2.98 -13.03 -1.59
CA LEU A 77 1.94 -12.00 -1.50
C LEU A 77 0.79 -12.42 -0.59
N SER A 78 0.41 -13.71 -0.59
CA SER A 78 -0.60 -14.25 0.31
C SER A 78 -0.14 -14.15 1.76
N ALA A 79 1.08 -14.58 2.07
CA ALA A 79 1.67 -14.47 3.40
C ALA A 79 1.79 -13.01 3.86
N PHE A 80 2.23 -12.12 2.97
CA PHE A 80 2.33 -10.70 3.26
C PHE A 80 0.95 -10.08 3.55
N ARG A 81 -0.07 -10.43 2.78
CA ARG A 81 -1.44 -9.98 3.02
C ARG A 81 -1.93 -10.41 4.41
N VAL A 82 -1.78 -11.68 4.74
CA VAL A 82 -2.16 -12.21 6.06
C VAL A 82 -1.44 -11.45 7.17
N LEU A 83 -0.15 -11.24 7.03
CA LEU A 83 0.67 -10.51 8.00
C LEU A 83 0.17 -9.07 8.23
N VAL A 84 -0.15 -8.35 7.16
CA VAL A 84 -0.65 -6.97 7.22
C VAL A 84 -2.05 -6.92 7.83
N GLU A 85 -2.95 -7.81 7.41
CA GLU A 85 -4.33 -7.85 7.88
C GLU A 85 -4.43 -8.23 9.36
N GLN A 86 -3.58 -9.14 9.85
CA GLN A 86 -3.49 -9.48 11.27
C GLN A 86 -3.09 -8.30 12.14
N ARG A 87 -2.35 -7.34 11.59
CA ARG A 87 -2.00 -6.08 12.26
C ARG A 87 -3.04 -4.97 12.06
N GLY A 88 -4.21 -5.30 11.56
CA GLY A 88 -5.27 -4.34 11.26
C GLY A 88 -4.97 -3.50 10.02
N GLY A 89 -4.03 -3.90 9.19
CA GLY A 89 -3.70 -3.26 7.91
C GLY A 89 -4.58 -3.71 6.76
N ALA A 90 -4.37 -3.14 5.58
CA ALA A 90 -5.01 -3.53 4.33
C ALA A 90 -3.98 -3.58 3.21
N VAL A 91 -4.16 -4.53 2.27
CA VAL A 91 -3.27 -4.70 1.12
C VAL A 91 -4.05 -4.52 -0.16
N VAL A 92 -3.47 -3.79 -1.11
CA VAL A 92 -3.98 -3.63 -2.48
C VAL A 92 -2.87 -3.99 -3.46
N ILE A 93 -3.12 -4.91 -4.36
CA ILE A 93 -2.23 -5.24 -5.47
C ILE A 93 -2.52 -4.25 -6.60
N GLU A 94 -1.72 -3.20 -6.68
CA GLU A 94 -1.91 -2.11 -7.66
C GLU A 94 -1.46 -2.57 -9.05
N ARG A 95 -0.31 -3.23 -9.14
CA ARG A 95 0.24 -3.78 -10.36
C ARG A 95 0.73 -5.21 -10.11
N ALA A 96 0.44 -6.12 -11.00
CA ALA A 96 0.95 -7.49 -11.03
C ALA A 96 0.52 -8.16 -12.34
N PRO A 97 1.13 -9.28 -12.72
CA PRO A 97 0.63 -10.15 -13.77
C PRO A 97 -0.84 -10.53 -13.53
N LEU A 98 -1.60 -10.64 -14.64
CA LEU A 98 -3.04 -10.87 -14.56
C LEU A 98 -3.40 -12.15 -13.80
N GLU A 99 -2.61 -13.20 -13.97
CA GLU A 99 -2.82 -14.50 -13.31
C GLU A 99 -2.71 -14.35 -11.78
N LEU A 100 -1.71 -13.60 -11.31
CA LEU A 100 -1.53 -13.34 -9.89
C LEU A 100 -2.70 -12.52 -9.31
N LYS A 101 -3.19 -11.52 -10.07
CA LYS A 101 -4.40 -10.76 -9.67
C LYS A 101 -5.67 -11.61 -9.68
N ARG A 102 -5.78 -12.60 -10.55
CA ARG A 102 -6.91 -13.54 -10.56
C ARG A 102 -6.89 -14.49 -9.39
N ALA A 103 -5.69 -15.01 -9.06
CA ALA A 103 -5.52 -15.94 -7.95
C ALA A 103 -5.79 -15.27 -6.59
N LEU A 104 -5.23 -14.10 -6.37
CA LEU A 104 -5.28 -13.43 -5.07
C LEU A 104 -6.37 -12.36 -4.93
N GLY A 105 -6.92 -11.87 -6.05
CA GLY A 105 -7.71 -10.65 -6.06
C GLY A 105 -6.86 -9.40 -5.85
N ALA A 106 -7.22 -8.30 -6.50
CA ALA A 106 -6.49 -7.04 -6.38
C ALA A 106 -6.65 -6.38 -5.01
N TRP A 107 -7.78 -6.61 -4.36
CA TRP A 107 -8.12 -6.06 -3.06
C TRP A 107 -7.92 -7.10 -1.96
N GLY A 108 -7.46 -6.66 -0.78
CA GLY A 108 -7.47 -7.48 0.43
C GLY A 108 -8.89 -7.65 0.99
N THR A 109 -8.97 -8.16 2.19
CA THR A 109 -10.27 -8.33 2.89
C THR A 109 -10.93 -6.96 3.07
N PRO A 110 -12.17 -6.75 2.56
CA PRO A 110 -12.86 -5.48 2.70
C PRO A 110 -13.14 -5.16 4.17
N ARG A 111 -12.72 -3.99 4.62
CA ARG A 111 -12.98 -3.53 5.99
C ARG A 111 -14.40 -2.99 6.18
N LEU A 112 -14.98 -2.46 5.11
CA LEU A 112 -16.35 -1.96 5.11
C LEU A 112 -17.30 -3.09 4.76
N PRO A 113 -18.42 -3.30 5.51
CA PRO A 113 -19.42 -4.27 5.13
C PRO A 113 -19.90 -4.03 3.69
N ALA A 114 -19.96 -5.09 2.90
CA ALA A 114 -20.31 -5.00 1.48
C ALA A 114 -21.64 -4.31 1.22
N ALA A 115 -22.63 -4.47 2.13
CA ALA A 115 -23.92 -3.81 2.03
C ALA A 115 -23.80 -2.28 2.13
N VAL A 116 -22.96 -1.77 3.02
CA VAL A 116 -22.69 -0.32 3.17
C VAL A 116 -21.98 0.21 1.93
N ALA A 117 -20.96 -0.49 1.47
CA ALA A 117 -20.22 -0.09 0.29
C ALA A 117 -21.09 -0.07 -0.97
N ARG A 118 -21.93 -1.08 -1.17
CA ARG A 118 -22.93 -1.10 -2.27
C ARG A 118 -23.95 0.04 -2.14
N GLY A 119 -24.42 0.32 -0.92
CA GLY A 119 -25.33 1.42 -0.67
C GLY A 119 -24.72 2.79 -1.02
N LEU A 120 -23.47 3.03 -0.64
CA LEU A 120 -22.72 4.23 -1.04
C LEU A 120 -22.55 4.30 -2.56
N LYS A 121 -22.15 3.19 -3.19
CA LYS A 121 -22.00 3.13 -4.66
C LYS A 121 -23.31 3.46 -5.35
N ALA A 122 -24.42 2.85 -4.96
CA ALA A 122 -25.73 3.11 -5.55
C ALA A 122 -26.20 4.58 -5.36
N ARG A 123 -25.85 5.19 -4.23
CA ARG A 123 -26.23 6.58 -3.94
C ARG A 123 -25.42 7.60 -4.74
N PHE A 124 -24.10 7.39 -4.89
CA PHE A 124 -23.20 8.34 -5.53
C PHE A 124 -22.92 8.04 -7.01
N ASP A 125 -23.16 6.82 -7.44
CA ASP A 125 -22.99 6.41 -8.83
C ASP A 125 -24.15 5.50 -9.29
N PRO A 126 -25.37 6.03 -9.33
CA PRO A 126 -26.57 5.25 -9.66
C PRO A 126 -26.53 4.66 -11.09
N ARG A 127 -25.72 5.21 -11.98
CA ARG A 127 -25.53 4.72 -13.34
C ARG A 127 -24.33 3.76 -13.50
N ALA A 128 -23.62 3.47 -12.40
CA ALA A 128 -22.46 2.58 -12.38
C ALA A 128 -21.36 2.93 -13.42
N VAL A 129 -21.15 4.21 -13.68
CA VAL A 129 -20.18 4.71 -14.67
C VAL A 129 -18.78 4.93 -14.08
N LEU A 130 -18.68 5.08 -12.76
CA LEU A 130 -17.41 5.32 -12.08
C LEU A 130 -16.69 3.99 -11.82
N ALA A 131 -15.55 3.78 -12.49
CA ALA A 131 -14.68 2.61 -12.34
C ALA A 131 -15.46 1.27 -12.34
N PRO A 132 -16.21 0.94 -13.40
CA PRO A 132 -17.01 -0.27 -13.44
C PRO A 132 -16.13 -1.52 -13.26
N GLY A 133 -16.61 -2.47 -12.45
CA GLY A 133 -15.88 -3.72 -12.17
C GLY A 133 -14.61 -3.58 -11.31
N ARG A 134 -14.28 -2.39 -10.79
CA ARG A 134 -13.07 -2.19 -9.96
C ARG A 134 -13.31 -2.24 -8.46
N MET A 135 -14.54 -2.31 -8.03
CA MET A 135 -14.85 -2.40 -6.60
C MET A 135 -14.82 -3.85 -6.13
N PRO A 136 -14.31 -4.14 -4.91
CA PRO A 136 -14.17 -5.51 -4.40
C PRO A 136 -15.51 -6.21 -4.11
N PHE A 137 -16.63 -5.53 -4.30
CA PHE A 137 -18.01 -6.00 -4.02
C PHE A 137 -18.98 -5.70 -5.16
N SER A 138 -18.47 -5.47 -6.35
CA SER A 138 -19.28 -5.35 -7.58
C SER A 138 -19.74 -6.71 -8.07
#